data_3d1b29c4e872d0476a66dd941329ac05
#
_entry.id   3d1b29c4e872d0476a66dd941329ac05
#
_cell.length_a   1.000
_cell.length_b   1.000
_cell.length_c   1.000
_cell.angle_alpha   90.00
_cell.angle_beta   90.00
_cell.angle_gamma   90.00
#
_symmetry.space_group_name_H-M   'P 1'
#
loop_
_entity.id
_entity.type
_entity.pdbx_description
1 polymer ?
#
loop_
_entity_poly.entity_id
_entity_poly.type
_entity_poly.pdbx_seq_one_letter_code
_entity_poly.pdbx_strand_id
1 'polypeptide(L)'
;MKPEFKNRGNEEVKLPDGRTVWLSRSSAVVAVVLGIHMDNIFVLAEKRSKTMMDAPGLWAVPSGYIDWDESGWEAVTRELYEETSFYLPKYENNLIFNNDEQPFFVRTDPGENRQNIALSYCLIYDFSKKLPREIEGFKDKEIEEIKWIPVEQVFTSGREWAFNHDERIEMAVEKFEKYLV
;
A
#
# COMPACT_ATOMS: atom_id res chain seq x y z
N MET A 1 -28.88 17.13 -27.75
CA MET A 1 -27.40 17.30 -27.91
C MET A 1 -26.75 16.09 -27.26
N LYS A 2 -25.88 15.33 -27.94
CA LYS A 2 -25.14 14.22 -27.31
C LYS A 2 -24.06 14.80 -26.41
N PRO A 3 -23.82 14.27 -25.19
CA PRO A 3 -22.72 14.70 -24.36
C PRO A 3 -21.39 14.37 -25.09
N GLU A 4 -20.44 15.29 -24.99
CA GLU A 4 -19.09 15.11 -25.52
C GLU A 4 -18.17 14.70 -24.37
N PHE A 5 -17.54 13.52 -24.50
CA PHE A 5 -16.59 13.00 -23.51
C PHE A 5 -15.16 13.29 -23.98
N LYS A 6 -14.43 14.07 -23.18
CA LYS A 6 -13.00 14.38 -23.43
C LYS A 6 -12.12 13.41 -22.63
N ASN A 7 -11.90 12.25 -23.19
CA ASN A 7 -11.02 11.25 -22.58
C ASN A 7 -10.07 10.66 -23.63
N ARG A 8 -8.88 10.30 -23.20
CA ARG A 8 -7.96 9.48 -23.98
C ARG A 8 -8.42 8.04 -23.90
N GLY A 9 -8.66 7.39 -25.03
CA GLY A 9 -8.95 5.96 -25.10
C GLY A 9 -7.72 5.12 -24.83
N ASN A 10 -7.93 3.85 -24.50
CA ASN A 10 -6.86 2.86 -24.48
C ASN A 10 -6.31 2.67 -25.91
N GLU A 11 -5.04 2.40 -26.04
CA GLU A 11 -4.35 2.22 -27.31
C GLU A 11 -4.07 0.75 -27.58
N GLU A 12 -4.39 0.28 -28.78
CA GLU A 12 -4.03 -1.05 -29.25
C GLU A 12 -2.57 -1.03 -29.77
N VAL A 13 -1.74 -1.95 -29.27
CA VAL A 13 -0.36 -2.11 -29.68
C VAL A 13 -0.13 -3.53 -30.17
N LYS A 14 0.38 -3.67 -31.38
CA LYS A 14 0.82 -4.96 -31.95
C LYS A 14 2.28 -5.22 -31.61
N LEU A 15 2.54 -6.32 -30.93
CA LEU A 15 3.88 -6.76 -30.60
C LEU A 15 4.56 -7.46 -31.79
N PRO A 16 5.91 -7.55 -31.83
CA PRO A 16 6.64 -8.21 -32.92
C PRO A 16 6.30 -9.70 -33.08
N ASP A 17 5.80 -10.37 -32.04
CA ASP A 17 5.36 -11.75 -32.06
C ASP A 17 3.92 -11.96 -32.58
N GLY A 18 3.26 -10.87 -33.00
CA GLY A 18 1.91 -10.84 -33.54
C GLY A 18 0.78 -10.74 -32.50
N ARG A 19 1.08 -10.72 -31.20
CA ARG A 19 0.10 -10.47 -30.17
C ARG A 19 -0.34 -9.01 -30.17
N THR A 20 -1.61 -8.80 -29.81
CA THR A 20 -2.15 -7.47 -29.55
C THR A 20 -2.29 -7.26 -28.06
N VAL A 21 -1.80 -6.13 -27.57
CA VAL A 21 -1.94 -5.68 -26.18
C VAL A 21 -2.57 -4.30 -26.13
N TRP A 22 -3.21 -3.97 -25.03
CA TRP A 22 -3.77 -2.66 -24.80
C TRP A 22 -2.88 -1.85 -23.87
N LEU A 23 -2.46 -0.65 -24.29
CA LEU A 23 -1.92 0.35 -23.39
C LEU A 23 -3.07 0.99 -22.62
N SER A 24 -3.14 0.68 -21.35
CA SER A 24 -4.16 1.20 -20.45
C SER A 24 -3.53 1.62 -19.12
N ARG A 25 -4.36 2.05 -18.17
CA ARG A 25 -3.91 2.37 -16.82
C ARG A 25 -3.44 1.09 -16.11
N SER A 26 -2.26 1.16 -15.49
CA SER A 26 -1.76 0.07 -14.65
C SER A 26 -2.50 -0.01 -13.32
N SER A 27 -2.51 -1.19 -12.71
CA SER A 27 -3.07 -1.43 -11.38
C SER A 27 -1.94 -1.56 -10.36
N ALA A 28 -2.16 -0.99 -9.17
CA ALA A 28 -1.24 -1.06 -8.05
C ALA A 28 -1.98 -1.45 -6.78
N VAL A 29 -1.27 -2.02 -5.81
CA VAL A 29 -1.79 -2.32 -4.47
C VAL A 29 -1.18 -1.39 -3.44
N VAL A 30 -1.91 -1.18 -2.34
CA VAL A 30 -1.48 -0.42 -1.16
C VAL A 30 -1.83 -1.26 0.07
N ALA A 31 -0.85 -1.61 0.89
CA ALA A 31 -1.01 -2.44 2.08
C ALA A 31 -1.00 -1.60 3.36
N VAL A 32 -2.15 -1.37 3.97
CA VAL A 32 -2.24 -0.75 5.31
C VAL A 32 -2.16 -1.85 6.36
N VAL A 33 -1.02 -1.99 7.01
CA VAL A 33 -0.81 -2.96 8.09
C VAL A 33 -0.87 -2.24 9.42
N LEU A 34 -1.88 -2.56 10.23
CA LEU A 34 -2.08 -2.02 11.58
C LEU A 34 -1.68 -3.05 12.63
N GLY A 35 -0.95 -2.61 13.64
CA GLY A 35 -0.55 -3.41 14.79
C GLY A 35 -1.05 -2.79 16.08
N ILE A 36 -1.72 -3.58 16.93
CA ILE A 36 -2.15 -3.16 18.27
C ILE A 36 -1.07 -3.55 19.26
N HIS A 37 -0.55 -2.60 20.03
CA HIS A 37 0.44 -2.84 21.05
C HIS A 37 0.26 -1.89 22.25
N MET A 38 0.09 -2.43 23.47
CA MET A 38 -0.11 -1.64 24.69
C MET A 38 -1.20 -0.56 24.51
N ASP A 39 -2.38 -0.97 24.06
CA ASP A 39 -3.55 -0.10 23.80
C ASP A 39 -3.31 1.04 22.79
N ASN A 40 -2.22 0.96 22.04
CA ASN A 40 -1.94 1.90 20.96
C ASN A 40 -1.96 1.21 19.60
N ILE A 41 -2.38 1.95 18.60
CA ILE A 41 -2.43 1.49 17.21
C ILE A 41 -1.20 2.04 16.47
N PHE A 42 -0.51 1.15 15.79
CA PHE A 42 0.65 1.48 14.96
C PHE A 42 0.37 1.09 13.51
N VAL A 43 0.94 1.83 12.59
CA VAL A 43 0.98 1.45 11.17
C VAL A 43 2.40 1.09 10.77
N LEU A 44 2.55 0.01 10.01
CA LEU A 44 3.81 -0.32 9.36
C LEU A 44 4.03 0.63 8.20
N ALA A 45 5.10 1.40 8.27
CA ALA A 45 5.45 2.39 7.27
C ALA A 45 6.92 2.29 6.87
N GLU A 46 7.21 2.71 5.68
CA GLU A 46 8.54 2.79 5.10
C GLU A 46 8.86 4.21 4.67
N LYS A 47 10.12 4.56 4.71
CA LYS A 47 10.63 5.81 4.17
C LYS A 47 11.32 5.54 2.85
N ARG A 48 10.81 6.12 1.80
CA ARG A 48 11.34 6.00 0.45
C ARG A 48 12.75 6.58 0.36
N SER A 49 13.62 5.92 -0.38
CA SER A 49 14.99 6.40 -0.61
C SER A 49 14.99 7.76 -1.31
N LYS A 50 15.92 8.61 -0.96
CA LYS A 50 16.13 9.91 -1.62
C LYS A 50 16.55 9.79 -3.09
N THR A 51 16.93 8.58 -3.54
CA THR A 51 17.32 8.29 -4.92
C THR A 51 16.14 7.90 -5.80
N MET A 52 14.95 7.71 -5.21
CA MET A 52 13.74 7.38 -5.96
C MET A 52 13.31 8.54 -6.86
N MET A 53 12.81 8.21 -8.04
CA MET A 53 12.29 9.22 -8.99
C MET A 53 10.98 9.85 -8.50
N ASP A 54 10.14 9.05 -7.84
CA ASP A 54 8.84 9.46 -7.32
C ASP A 54 8.87 9.57 -5.80
N ALA A 55 8.39 10.69 -5.26
CA ALA A 55 8.23 10.95 -3.84
C ALA A 55 9.50 10.61 -3.00
N PRO A 56 10.71 11.10 -3.36
CA PRO A 56 11.95 10.78 -2.66
C PRO A 56 11.93 11.27 -1.22
N GLY A 57 12.29 10.38 -0.29
CA GLY A 57 12.40 10.70 1.14
C GLY A 57 11.08 10.84 1.88
N LEU A 58 9.93 10.64 1.22
CA LEU A 58 8.62 10.66 1.85
C LEU A 58 8.29 9.31 2.51
N TRP A 59 7.39 9.34 3.47
CA TRP A 59 6.85 8.13 4.08
C TRP A 59 5.75 7.52 3.21
N ALA A 60 5.67 6.20 3.23
CA ALA A 60 4.63 5.44 2.53
C ALA A 60 4.23 4.21 3.37
N VAL A 61 3.10 3.61 3.07
CA VAL A 61 2.84 2.22 3.39
C VAL A 61 3.26 1.35 2.21
N PRO A 62 3.60 0.07 2.39
CA PRO A 62 4.03 -0.82 1.33
C PRO A 62 3.07 -0.82 0.14
N SER A 63 3.63 -0.70 -1.06
CA SER A 63 2.81 -0.53 -2.26
C SER A 63 3.60 -0.72 -3.55
N GLY A 64 3.02 -1.40 -4.53
CA GLY A 64 3.62 -1.56 -5.84
C GLY A 64 2.62 -1.98 -6.92
N TYR A 65 3.10 -2.25 -8.11
CA TYR A 65 2.26 -2.69 -9.22
C TYR A 65 1.91 -4.17 -9.10
N ILE A 66 0.72 -4.51 -9.61
CA ILE A 66 0.32 -5.90 -9.77
C ILE A 66 1.05 -6.48 -10.96
N ASP A 67 1.76 -7.58 -10.75
CA ASP A 67 2.47 -8.31 -11.79
C ASP A 67 1.54 -9.23 -12.59
N TRP A 68 2.07 -9.80 -13.68
CA TRP A 68 1.36 -10.80 -14.44
C TRP A 68 1.14 -12.06 -13.60
N ASP A 69 -0.03 -12.66 -13.77
CA ASP A 69 -0.39 -13.93 -13.13
C ASP A 69 -0.53 -13.89 -11.59
N GLU A 70 -0.65 -12.70 -10.99
CA GLU A 70 -0.98 -12.55 -9.57
C GLU A 70 -2.29 -11.79 -9.34
N SER A 71 -2.98 -12.13 -8.27
CA SER A 71 -4.13 -11.37 -7.76
C SER A 71 -3.67 -10.13 -6.98
N GLY A 72 -4.61 -9.21 -6.70
CA GLY A 72 -4.29 -8.06 -5.86
C GLY A 72 -3.82 -8.44 -4.44
N TRP A 73 -4.33 -9.53 -3.87
CA TRP A 73 -3.88 -10.02 -2.57
C TRP A 73 -2.47 -10.64 -2.61
N GLU A 74 -2.16 -11.39 -3.66
CA GLU A 74 -0.82 -11.93 -3.88
C GLU A 74 0.18 -10.80 -4.06
N ALA A 75 -0.17 -9.75 -4.83
CA ALA A 75 0.65 -8.54 -4.96
C ALA A 75 0.89 -7.85 -3.62
N VAL A 76 -0.15 -7.68 -2.78
CA VAL A 76 0.00 -7.16 -1.40
C VAL A 76 1.00 -7.98 -0.59
N THR A 77 0.87 -9.31 -0.67
CA THR A 77 1.74 -10.22 0.08
C THR A 77 3.19 -10.11 -0.35
N ARG A 78 3.42 -10.03 -1.66
CA ARG A 78 4.75 -9.88 -2.25
C ARG A 78 5.38 -8.54 -1.90
N GLU A 79 4.71 -7.42 -2.18
CA GLU A 79 5.23 -6.06 -1.92
C GLU A 79 5.52 -5.88 -0.42
N LEU A 80 4.61 -6.32 0.46
CA LEU A 80 4.82 -6.26 1.90
C LEU A 80 6.08 -7.00 2.33
N TYR A 81 6.36 -8.17 1.74
CA TYR A 81 7.57 -8.91 2.02
C TYR A 81 8.83 -8.28 1.40
N GLU A 82 8.77 -7.86 0.15
CA GLU A 82 9.89 -7.28 -0.58
C GLU A 82 10.35 -5.96 0.01
N GLU A 83 9.41 -5.07 0.33
CA GLU A 83 9.72 -3.75 0.86
C GLU A 83 10.04 -3.73 2.36
N THR A 84 9.44 -4.65 3.16
CA THR A 84 9.56 -4.59 4.62
C THR A 84 10.08 -5.86 5.29
N SER A 85 10.25 -6.95 4.56
CA SER A 85 10.50 -8.29 5.11
C SER A 85 9.40 -8.78 6.09
N PHE A 86 8.21 -8.17 6.06
CA PHE A 86 7.08 -8.61 6.86
C PHE A 86 6.45 -9.85 6.22
N TYR A 87 6.77 -11.02 6.78
CA TYR A 87 6.32 -12.30 6.26
C TYR A 87 5.02 -12.74 6.94
N LEU A 88 3.89 -12.67 6.24
CA LEU A 88 2.55 -12.93 6.79
C LEU A 88 2.44 -14.25 7.58
N PRO A 89 2.92 -15.42 7.08
CA PRO A 89 2.82 -16.67 7.80
C PRO A 89 3.51 -16.67 9.17
N LYS A 90 4.56 -15.86 9.36
CA LYS A 90 5.24 -15.72 10.65
C LYS A 90 4.35 -15.13 11.73
N TYR A 91 3.39 -14.31 11.33
CA TYR A 91 2.50 -13.56 12.23
C TYR A 91 1.04 -14.03 12.15
N GLU A 92 0.77 -15.19 11.55
CA GLU A 92 -0.59 -15.72 11.35
C GLU A 92 -1.37 -15.80 12.67
N ASN A 93 -0.73 -16.23 13.77
CA ASN A 93 -1.37 -16.31 15.08
C ASN A 93 -1.67 -14.94 15.73
N ASN A 94 -1.17 -13.87 15.17
CA ASN A 94 -1.43 -12.51 15.61
C ASN A 94 -2.49 -11.81 14.76
N LEU A 95 -2.86 -12.40 13.62
CA LEU A 95 -3.81 -11.78 12.68
C LEU A 95 -5.21 -11.75 13.32
N ILE A 96 -5.78 -10.54 13.41
CA ILE A 96 -7.16 -10.30 13.85
C ILE A 96 -8.10 -10.18 12.65
N PHE A 97 -7.64 -9.47 11.63
CA PHE A 97 -8.45 -9.15 10.46
C PHE A 97 -7.57 -8.95 9.22
N ASN A 98 -8.08 -9.40 8.09
CA ASN A 98 -7.65 -9.00 6.75
C ASN A 98 -8.86 -8.87 5.81
N ASN A 99 -8.68 -8.19 4.70
CA ASN A 99 -9.68 -8.10 3.64
C ASN A 99 -9.12 -8.64 2.31
N ASP A 100 -8.61 -9.87 2.34
CA ASP A 100 -7.92 -10.56 1.25
C ASP A 100 -8.80 -10.79 0.00
N GLU A 101 -10.12 -10.92 0.16
CA GLU A 101 -11.04 -11.11 -0.95
C GLU A 101 -11.26 -9.84 -1.79
N GLN A 102 -11.30 -8.66 -1.14
CA GLN A 102 -11.63 -7.40 -1.82
C GLN A 102 -10.89 -6.22 -1.17
N PRO A 103 -10.38 -5.27 -1.96
CA PRO A 103 -9.82 -4.03 -1.43
C PRO A 103 -10.89 -3.23 -0.67
N PHE A 104 -10.50 -2.61 0.44
CA PHE A 104 -11.42 -1.75 1.19
C PHE A 104 -11.67 -0.41 0.51
N PHE A 105 -10.75 0.00 -0.36
CA PHE A 105 -10.86 1.21 -1.15
C PHE A 105 -10.17 1.03 -2.51
N VAL A 106 -10.78 1.62 -3.54
CA VAL A 106 -10.24 1.63 -4.90
C VAL A 106 -10.17 3.09 -5.37
N ARG A 107 -8.95 3.58 -5.59
CA ARG A 107 -8.74 4.91 -6.17
C ARG A 107 -8.68 4.80 -7.69
N THR A 108 -9.58 5.50 -8.34
CA THR A 108 -9.65 5.54 -9.82
C THR A 108 -9.31 6.91 -10.39
N ASP A 109 -9.22 7.95 -9.55
CA ASP A 109 -8.93 9.30 -10.00
C ASP A 109 -7.51 9.39 -10.56
N PRO A 110 -7.34 9.92 -11.77
CA PRO A 110 -6.03 10.15 -12.34
C PRO A 110 -5.34 11.28 -11.56
N GLY A 111 -4.22 10.98 -10.93
CA GLY A 111 -3.34 12.00 -10.37
C GLY A 111 -2.63 12.79 -11.49
N GLU A 112 -2.05 13.94 -11.15
CA GLU A 112 -1.37 14.81 -12.12
C GLU A 112 -0.26 14.08 -12.88
N ASN A 113 0.51 13.23 -12.20
CA ASN A 113 1.64 12.51 -12.75
C ASN A 113 1.48 10.98 -12.78
N ARG A 114 0.35 10.46 -12.28
CA ARG A 114 0.10 9.00 -12.20
C ARG A 114 -1.28 8.67 -12.71
N GLN A 115 -1.34 7.66 -13.56
CA GLN A 115 -2.57 7.17 -14.18
C GLN A 115 -2.98 5.78 -13.67
N ASN A 116 -2.35 5.27 -12.60
CA ASN A 116 -2.65 3.95 -12.06
C ASN A 116 -4.00 3.91 -11.31
N ILE A 117 -4.56 2.71 -11.21
CA ILE A 117 -5.68 2.37 -10.32
C ILE A 117 -5.06 1.75 -9.08
N ALA A 118 -5.36 2.27 -7.88
CA ALA A 118 -4.81 1.76 -6.64
C ALA A 118 -5.87 1.01 -5.83
N LEU A 119 -5.55 -0.23 -5.45
CA LEU A 119 -6.36 -1.14 -4.66
C LEU A 119 -5.81 -1.18 -3.23
N SER A 120 -6.55 -0.67 -2.25
CA SER A 120 -6.07 -0.60 -0.86
C SER A 120 -6.60 -1.77 -0.03
N TYR A 121 -5.68 -2.47 0.63
CA TYR A 121 -5.95 -3.60 1.52
C TYR A 121 -5.54 -3.27 2.95
N CYS A 122 -6.23 -3.86 3.94
CA CYS A 122 -5.96 -3.67 5.35
C CYS A 122 -5.70 -5.01 6.04
N LEU A 123 -4.68 -5.05 6.87
CA LEU A 123 -4.33 -6.16 7.74
C LEU A 123 -4.21 -5.62 9.17
N ILE A 124 -4.83 -6.30 10.15
CA ILE A 124 -4.79 -5.89 11.56
C ILE A 124 -4.24 -7.04 12.39
N TYR A 125 -3.25 -6.74 13.20
CA TYR A 125 -2.54 -7.71 14.04
C TYR A 125 -2.58 -7.33 15.52
N ASP A 126 -2.76 -8.33 16.38
CA ASP A 126 -2.52 -8.20 17.81
C ASP A 126 -1.05 -8.46 18.15
N PHE A 127 -0.32 -7.41 18.45
CA PHE A 127 1.05 -7.44 18.95
C PHE A 127 1.13 -7.02 20.43
N SER A 128 0.09 -7.28 21.21
CA SER A 128 0.01 -6.92 22.64
C SER A 128 1.25 -7.32 23.43
N LYS A 129 1.86 -8.47 23.11
CA LYS A 129 3.07 -8.96 23.78
C LYS A 129 4.34 -8.26 23.32
N LYS A 130 4.51 -8.06 22.01
CA LYS A 130 5.71 -7.48 21.42
C LYS A 130 5.44 -7.05 19.99
N LEU A 131 5.67 -5.77 19.71
CA LEU A 131 5.69 -5.24 18.35
C LEU A 131 6.92 -5.79 17.60
N PRO A 132 6.75 -6.37 16.39
CA PRO A 132 7.87 -6.92 15.62
C PRO A 132 8.78 -5.80 15.09
N ARG A 133 9.90 -5.57 15.80
CA ARG A 133 10.89 -4.54 15.46
C ARG A 133 12.06 -5.05 14.63
N GLU A 134 12.16 -6.35 14.43
CA GLU A 134 13.20 -6.98 13.61
C GLU A 134 13.18 -6.55 12.14
N ILE A 135 12.05 -6.02 11.69
CA ILE A 135 11.89 -5.48 10.33
C ILE A 135 12.41 -4.05 10.19
N GLU A 136 12.51 -3.29 11.28
CA GLU A 136 12.92 -1.87 11.26
C GLU A 136 14.36 -1.66 10.76
N GLY A 137 15.17 -2.71 10.76
CA GLY A 137 16.55 -2.67 10.26
C GLY A 137 16.70 -3.05 8.79
N PHE A 138 15.62 -3.47 8.14
CA PHE A 138 15.66 -3.85 6.72
C PHE A 138 15.91 -2.60 5.85
N LYS A 139 16.74 -2.78 4.83
CA LYS A 139 17.05 -1.72 3.85
C LYS A 139 17.19 -2.31 2.48
N ASP A 140 16.62 -1.63 1.53
CA ASP A 140 16.71 -1.89 0.11
C ASP A 140 17.23 -0.63 -0.59
N LYS A 141 17.39 -0.69 -1.93
CA LYS A 141 17.74 0.48 -2.74
C LYS A 141 16.62 1.52 -2.76
N GLU A 142 15.38 1.07 -2.65
CA GLU A 142 14.16 1.88 -2.70
C GLU A 142 13.71 2.37 -1.32
N ILE A 143 14.12 1.69 -0.24
CA ILE A 143 13.68 1.93 1.14
C ILE A 143 14.86 2.36 2.02
N GLU A 144 14.76 3.54 2.62
CA GLU A 144 15.75 4.08 3.55
C GLU A 144 15.52 3.60 4.99
N GLU A 145 14.26 3.48 5.41
CA GLU A 145 13.88 3.18 6.78
C GLU A 145 12.51 2.50 6.83
N ILE A 146 12.31 1.57 7.76
CA ILE A 146 11.02 0.95 8.07
C ILE A 146 10.72 1.16 9.54
N LYS A 147 9.48 1.51 9.85
CA LYS A 147 9.03 1.75 11.22
C LYS A 147 7.58 1.37 11.46
N TRP A 148 7.29 0.96 12.69
CA TRP A 148 5.96 1.04 13.27
C TRP A 148 5.75 2.46 13.79
N ILE A 149 4.87 3.22 13.14
CA ILE A 149 4.54 4.59 13.50
C ILE A 149 3.21 4.59 14.24
N PRO A 150 3.12 5.18 15.47
CA PRO A 150 1.82 5.38 16.11
C PRO A 150 0.88 6.13 15.18
N VAL A 151 -0.35 5.63 15.01
CA VAL A 151 -1.32 6.23 14.07
C VAL A 151 -1.59 7.70 14.39
N GLU A 152 -1.63 8.07 15.67
CA GLU A 152 -1.74 9.48 16.08
C GLU A 152 -0.63 10.35 15.47
N GLN A 153 0.58 9.82 15.34
CA GLN A 153 1.71 10.55 14.76
C GLN A 153 1.68 10.66 13.24
N VAL A 154 0.84 9.90 12.56
CA VAL A 154 0.64 10.04 11.11
C VAL A 154 0.18 11.46 10.78
N PHE A 155 -0.73 12.01 11.61
CA PHE A 155 -1.36 13.31 11.38
C PHE A 155 -0.70 14.46 12.14
N THR A 156 0.01 14.18 13.24
CA THR A 156 0.51 15.23 14.16
C THR A 156 2.00 15.51 14.06
N SER A 157 2.78 14.60 13.45
CA SER A 157 4.25 14.69 13.48
C SER A 157 4.87 15.56 12.40
N GLY A 158 4.08 16.11 11.48
CA GLY A 158 4.57 16.86 10.31
C GLY A 158 5.32 16.00 9.29
N ARG A 159 5.17 14.68 9.34
CA ARG A 159 5.69 13.78 8.31
C ARG A 159 4.96 14.00 6.99
N GLU A 160 5.73 14.04 5.93
CA GLU A 160 5.15 14.09 4.58
C GLU A 160 4.98 12.67 4.05
N TRP A 161 3.77 12.37 3.53
CA TRP A 161 3.40 11.07 3.00
C TRP A 161 3.33 11.08 1.48
N ALA A 162 3.85 10.03 0.89
CA ALA A 162 3.74 9.80 -0.54
C ALA A 162 2.32 9.36 -0.91
N PHE A 163 1.84 9.78 -2.07
CA PHE A 163 0.64 9.24 -2.73
C PHE A 163 -0.66 9.33 -1.92
N ASN A 164 -0.73 10.25 -0.95
CA ASN A 164 -1.84 10.37 0.01
C ASN A 164 -2.04 9.06 0.82
N HIS A 165 -0.94 8.41 1.21
CA HIS A 165 -1.02 7.19 2.01
C HIS A 165 -1.49 7.46 3.44
N ASP A 166 -1.31 8.65 3.98
CA ASP A 166 -1.93 9.13 5.21
C ASP A 166 -3.46 9.05 5.16
N GLU A 167 -4.10 9.51 4.08
CA GLU A 167 -5.54 9.35 3.88
C GLU A 167 -5.96 7.86 3.86
N ARG A 168 -5.13 6.96 3.31
CA ARG A 168 -5.43 5.52 3.30
C ARG A 168 -5.38 4.92 4.69
N ILE A 169 -4.43 5.38 5.52
CA ILE A 169 -4.33 4.98 6.93
C ILE A 169 -5.57 5.45 7.69
N GLU A 170 -5.96 6.71 7.53
CA GLU A 170 -7.16 7.28 8.18
C GLU A 170 -8.40 6.46 7.81
N MET A 171 -8.65 6.27 6.53
CA MET A 171 -9.78 5.48 6.03
C MET A 171 -9.81 4.05 6.58
N ALA A 172 -8.64 3.40 6.69
CA ALA A 172 -8.54 2.05 7.23
C ALA A 172 -8.88 2.03 8.73
N VAL A 173 -8.35 2.98 9.50
CA VAL A 173 -8.62 3.10 10.95
C VAL A 173 -10.12 3.32 11.19
N GLU A 174 -10.74 4.28 10.50
CA GLU A 174 -12.16 4.56 10.63
C GLU A 174 -13.03 3.35 10.24
N LYS A 175 -12.73 2.74 9.10
CA LYS A 175 -13.55 1.65 8.56
C LYS A 175 -13.49 0.38 9.42
N PHE A 176 -12.36 0.12 10.04
CA PHE A 176 -12.09 -1.11 10.79
C PHE A 176 -11.94 -0.89 12.28
N GLU A 177 -12.41 0.26 12.81
CA GLU A 177 -12.37 0.64 14.23
C GLU A 177 -12.79 -0.50 15.17
N LYS A 178 -13.83 -1.26 14.83
CA LYS A 178 -14.33 -2.38 15.63
C LYS A 178 -13.32 -3.51 15.90
N TYR A 179 -12.24 -3.57 15.12
CA TYR A 179 -11.16 -4.56 15.29
C TYR A 179 -9.94 -3.97 16.03
N LEU A 180 -9.97 -2.66 16.32
CA LEU A 180 -8.87 -1.92 16.92
C LEU A 180 -9.08 -1.63 18.42
N VAL A 181 -10.19 -2.14 18.99
CA VAL A 181 -10.59 -1.93 20.39
C VAL A 181 -10.28 -3.15 21.22
#